data_56a3f26dc55dddba61248d17a9b2ec0d
#
_entry.id   56a3f26dc55dddba61248d17a9b2ec0d
#
_cell.length_a   1.000
_cell.length_b   1.000
_cell.length_c   1.000
_cell.angle_alpha   90.00
_cell.angle_beta   90.00
_cell.angle_gamma   90.00
#
_symmetry.space_group_name_H-M   'P 1'
#
loop_
_entity.id
_entity.type
_entity.pdbx_description
1 polymer ?
#
loop_
_entity_poly.entity_id
_entity_poly.type
_entity_poly.pdbx_seq_one_letter_code
_entity_poly.pdbx_strand_id
1 'polypeptide(L)'
;MTTTDLLRTESDRAMDGKLGDAIDDRVADALEDYLAEGRLDGRIRARRSPGGLAALVAAGVAAILLPWCLILAATLPSSYEAGHWKLTWIGLDCGTAIAAGLTAYLLHKRNRHAALTAMAAGTMLVADAWFDVSTAAAGFDRTLSLTEALLLELPLAVCAFVVAARELKR
;
A
#
# COMPACT_ATOMS: atom_id res chain seq x y z
N MET A 1 51.51 -1.89 59.33
CA MET A 1 50.32 -1.36 58.63
C MET A 1 49.68 -0.38 59.60
N THR A 2 49.84 0.90 59.36
CA THR A 2 49.44 1.96 60.29
C THR A 2 47.98 2.34 60.08
N THR A 3 47.32 2.78 61.14
CA THR A 3 45.89 3.20 61.12
C THR A 3 45.59 4.24 60.00
N THR A 4 46.61 5.04 59.64
CA THR A 4 46.59 6.02 58.57
C THR A 4 46.49 5.39 57.19
N ASP A 5 47.08 4.23 56.98
CA ASP A 5 47.00 3.49 55.67
C ASP A 5 45.61 2.87 55.44
N LEU A 6 44.95 2.42 56.51
CA LEU A 6 43.59 1.87 56.43
C LEU A 6 42.56 2.94 56.08
N LEU A 7 42.67 4.13 56.71
CA LEU A 7 41.75 5.26 56.44
C LEU A 7 41.90 5.81 55.01
N ARG A 8 43.12 5.78 54.44
CA ARG A 8 43.39 6.20 53.09
C ARG A 8 42.78 5.27 52.08
N THR A 9 42.90 3.94 52.31
CA THR A 9 42.29 2.91 51.43
C THR A 9 40.75 2.91 51.48
N GLU A 10 40.14 3.24 52.61
CA GLU A 10 38.67 3.39 52.68
C GLU A 10 38.17 4.64 51.98
N SER A 11 38.88 5.77 52.11
CA SER A 11 38.55 7.03 51.41
C SER A 11 38.68 6.88 49.91
N ASP A 12 39.72 6.20 49.40
CA ASP A 12 39.94 5.94 47.98
C ASP A 12 38.85 5.02 47.39
N ARG A 13 38.42 3.98 48.14
CA ARG A 13 37.31 3.11 47.70
C ARG A 13 35.96 3.84 47.71
N ALA A 14 35.72 4.70 48.68
CA ALA A 14 34.49 5.50 48.75
C ALA A 14 34.43 6.55 47.62
N MET A 15 35.58 7.05 47.20
CA MET A 15 35.68 8.00 46.08
C MET A 15 35.52 7.30 44.72
N ASP A 16 36.12 6.11 44.54
CA ASP A 16 35.91 5.29 43.36
C ASP A 16 34.45 4.83 43.20
N GLY A 17 33.76 4.48 44.30
CA GLY A 17 32.35 4.14 44.28
C GLY A 17 31.48 5.32 43.84
N LYS A 18 31.70 6.52 44.40
CA LYS A 18 30.96 7.72 44.03
C LYS A 18 31.24 8.18 42.59
N LEU A 19 32.45 7.97 42.09
CA LEU A 19 32.80 8.28 40.73
C LEU A 19 32.12 7.28 39.76
N GLY A 20 32.05 5.98 40.10
CA GLY A 20 31.35 4.96 39.34
C GLY A 20 29.85 5.30 39.24
N ASP A 21 29.20 5.57 40.36
CA ASP A 21 27.77 5.93 40.39
C ASP A 21 27.48 7.19 39.56
N ALA A 22 28.32 8.22 39.64
CA ALA A 22 28.17 9.46 38.87
C ALA A 22 28.42 9.28 37.36
N ILE A 23 29.23 8.30 36.96
CA ILE A 23 29.44 7.94 35.55
C ILE A 23 28.23 7.16 35.02
N ASP A 24 27.72 6.21 35.81
CA ASP A 24 26.56 5.42 35.41
C ASP A 24 25.31 6.30 35.27
N ASP A 25 25.06 7.25 36.18
CA ASP A 25 23.97 8.20 36.06
C ASP A 25 24.08 9.07 34.81
N ARG A 26 25.28 9.57 34.47
CA ARG A 26 25.50 10.37 33.27
C ARG A 26 25.34 9.55 31.97
N VAL A 27 25.74 8.29 31.99
CA VAL A 27 25.56 7.38 30.85
C VAL A 27 24.07 7.06 30.67
N ALA A 28 23.35 6.84 31.76
CA ALA A 28 21.92 6.63 31.72
C ALA A 28 21.16 7.84 31.15
N ASP A 29 21.45 9.05 31.65
CA ASP A 29 20.86 10.29 31.16
C ASP A 29 21.15 10.51 29.66
N ALA A 30 22.41 10.31 29.22
CA ALA A 30 22.80 10.47 27.83
C ALA A 30 22.12 9.42 26.93
N LEU A 31 21.91 8.20 27.44
CA LEU A 31 21.21 7.15 26.71
C LEU A 31 19.71 7.46 26.56
N GLU A 32 19.09 7.97 27.63
CA GLU A 32 17.69 8.41 27.59
C GLU A 32 17.48 9.56 26.61
N ASP A 33 18.36 10.56 26.60
CA ASP A 33 18.33 11.67 25.64
C ASP A 33 18.48 11.17 24.19
N TYR A 34 19.43 10.28 23.94
CA TYR A 34 19.63 9.67 22.60
C TYR A 34 18.40 8.87 22.14
N LEU A 35 17.79 8.09 23.05
CA LEU A 35 16.57 7.33 22.76
C LEU A 35 15.36 8.26 22.54
N ALA A 36 15.27 9.37 23.28
CA ALA A 36 14.23 10.37 23.12
C ALA A 36 14.35 11.09 21.76
N GLU A 37 15.57 11.44 21.37
CA GLU A 37 15.87 12.08 20.08
C GLU A 37 15.58 11.14 18.91
N GLY A 38 15.96 9.85 19.00
CA GLY A 38 15.62 8.82 18.02
C GLY A 38 14.10 8.56 17.91
N ARG A 39 13.34 8.67 19.02
CA ARG A 39 11.87 8.61 19.01
C ARG A 39 11.24 9.83 18.34
N LEU A 40 11.80 11.01 18.55
CA LEU A 40 11.33 12.24 17.90
C LEU A 40 11.60 12.20 16.39
N ASP A 41 12.79 11.77 15.99
CA ASP A 41 13.14 11.59 14.59
C ASP A 41 12.27 10.53 13.89
N GLY A 42 11.96 9.44 14.57
CA GLY A 42 11.02 8.41 14.10
C GLY A 42 9.60 8.95 13.91
N ARG A 43 9.12 9.80 14.82
CA ARG A 43 7.80 10.45 14.73
C ARG A 43 7.75 11.51 13.63
N ILE A 44 8.82 12.28 13.45
CA ILE A 44 8.91 13.30 12.38
C ILE A 44 9.03 12.62 11.01
N ARG A 45 9.79 11.52 10.91
CA ARG A 45 9.86 10.71 9.68
C ARG A 45 8.55 10.01 9.35
N ALA A 46 7.83 9.47 10.34
CA ALA A 46 6.52 8.86 10.13
C ALA A 46 5.48 9.89 9.65
N ARG A 47 5.57 11.14 10.12
CA ARG A 47 4.67 12.23 9.70
C ARG A 47 5.00 12.81 8.32
N ARG A 48 6.24 12.68 7.86
CA ARG A 48 6.72 13.07 6.52
C ARG A 48 6.91 11.88 5.59
N SER A 49 6.38 10.69 5.95
CA SER A 49 6.49 9.54 5.08
C SER A 49 5.79 9.85 3.74
N PRO A 50 6.37 9.46 2.60
CA PRO A 50 5.71 9.58 1.29
C PRO A 50 4.30 9.00 1.29
N GLY A 51 4.04 8.01 2.15
CA GLY A 51 2.73 7.42 2.35
C GLY A 51 1.69 8.37 2.96
N GLY A 52 2.09 9.31 3.82
CA GLY A 52 1.16 10.30 4.41
C GLY A 52 0.63 11.29 3.37
N LEU A 53 1.52 11.78 2.50
CA LEU A 53 1.11 12.66 1.39
C LEU A 53 0.27 11.89 0.36
N ALA A 54 0.67 10.68 0.00
CA ALA A 54 -0.10 9.84 -0.92
C ALA A 54 -1.50 9.51 -0.37
N ALA A 55 -1.62 9.23 0.93
CA ALA A 55 -2.90 9.01 1.59
C ALA A 55 -3.80 10.27 1.55
N LEU A 56 -3.22 11.46 1.78
CA LEU A 56 -3.96 12.73 1.68
C LEU A 56 -4.43 13.00 0.25
N VAL A 57 -3.58 12.76 -0.74
CA VAL A 57 -3.93 12.90 -2.17
C VAL A 57 -5.04 11.92 -2.53
N ALA A 58 -4.92 10.65 -2.15
CA ALA A 58 -5.94 9.65 -2.42
C ALA A 58 -7.29 9.99 -1.76
N ALA A 59 -7.27 10.46 -0.51
CA ALA A 59 -8.47 10.91 0.18
C ALA A 59 -9.10 12.16 -0.50
N GLY A 60 -8.27 13.10 -0.94
CA GLY A 60 -8.73 14.27 -1.69
C GLY A 60 -9.39 13.91 -3.02
N VAL A 61 -8.77 12.97 -3.77
CA VAL A 61 -9.34 12.45 -5.02
C VAL A 61 -10.70 11.78 -4.75
N ALA A 62 -10.80 10.92 -3.74
CA ALA A 62 -12.05 10.27 -3.38
C ALA A 62 -13.13 11.29 -2.97
N ALA A 63 -12.78 12.32 -2.18
CA ALA A 63 -13.69 13.38 -1.74
C ALA A 63 -14.23 14.22 -2.91
N ILE A 64 -13.48 14.34 -3.99
CA ILE A 64 -13.92 15.06 -5.21
C ILE A 64 -14.75 14.14 -6.10
N LEU A 65 -14.32 12.87 -6.28
CA LEU A 65 -14.99 11.93 -7.18
C LEU A 65 -16.38 11.53 -6.69
N LEU A 66 -16.59 11.37 -5.38
CA LEU A 66 -17.90 10.97 -4.84
C LEU A 66 -19.01 11.98 -5.19
N PRO A 67 -18.88 13.30 -4.90
CA PRO A 67 -19.89 14.28 -5.36
C PRO A 67 -19.98 14.36 -6.89
N TRP A 68 -18.85 14.19 -7.60
CA TRP A 68 -18.84 14.16 -9.06
C TRP A 68 -19.68 13.01 -9.62
N CYS A 69 -19.57 11.81 -9.05
CA CYS A 69 -20.43 10.67 -9.43
C CYS A 69 -21.92 10.98 -9.24
N LEU A 70 -22.30 11.70 -8.17
CA LEU A 70 -23.69 12.13 -7.97
C LEU A 70 -24.16 13.10 -9.05
N ILE A 71 -23.30 14.06 -9.46
CA ILE A 71 -23.58 14.97 -10.55
C ILE A 71 -23.76 14.20 -11.86
N LEU A 72 -22.87 13.27 -12.18
CA LEU A 72 -22.97 12.42 -13.36
C LEU A 72 -24.26 11.61 -13.37
N ALA A 73 -24.60 10.98 -12.24
CA ALA A 73 -25.84 10.21 -12.12
C ALA A 73 -27.10 11.03 -12.37
N ALA A 74 -27.08 12.35 -12.04
CA ALA A 74 -28.19 13.26 -12.25
C ALA A 74 -28.24 13.91 -13.65
N THR A 75 -27.09 13.97 -14.34
CA THR A 75 -26.97 14.77 -15.59
C THR A 75 -26.73 13.92 -16.83
N LEU A 76 -26.18 12.69 -16.68
CA LEU A 76 -25.94 11.84 -17.84
C LEU A 76 -27.25 11.27 -18.42
N PRO A 77 -27.39 11.23 -19.74
CA PRO A 77 -28.50 10.55 -20.39
C PRO A 77 -28.41 9.05 -20.15
N SER A 78 -29.57 8.39 -20.11
CA SER A 78 -29.65 6.92 -19.90
C SER A 78 -29.10 6.09 -21.07
N SER A 79 -28.87 6.72 -22.24
CA SER A 79 -28.27 6.10 -23.42
C SER A 79 -27.44 7.12 -24.17
N TYR A 80 -26.28 6.69 -24.66
CA TYR A 80 -25.37 7.52 -25.47
C TYR A 80 -24.69 6.66 -26.54
N GLU A 81 -24.61 7.16 -27.78
CA GLU A 81 -23.86 6.51 -28.84
C GLU A 81 -22.39 6.95 -28.79
N ALA A 82 -21.48 5.99 -28.54
CA ALA A 82 -20.06 6.25 -28.48
C ALA A 82 -19.40 6.17 -29.86
N GLY A 83 -18.71 7.25 -30.29
CA GLY A 83 -18.10 7.36 -31.61
C GLY A 83 -16.97 6.35 -31.89
N HIS A 84 -16.30 5.86 -30.87
CA HIS A 84 -15.16 4.92 -30.99
C HIS A 84 -15.35 3.65 -30.15
N TRP A 85 -16.55 3.11 -30.14
CA TRP A 85 -16.95 1.94 -29.35
C TRP A 85 -15.96 0.76 -29.46
N LYS A 86 -15.64 0.36 -30.70
CA LYS A 86 -14.69 -0.75 -30.93
C LYS A 86 -13.30 -0.48 -30.33
N LEU A 87 -12.82 0.75 -30.45
CA LEU A 87 -11.48 1.10 -29.94
C LEU A 87 -11.45 1.05 -28.41
N THR A 88 -12.53 1.42 -27.75
CA THR A 88 -12.64 1.36 -26.29
C THR A 88 -12.52 -0.08 -25.80
N TRP A 89 -13.28 -1.02 -26.39
CA TRP A 89 -13.26 -2.43 -26.02
C TRP A 89 -11.93 -3.09 -26.34
N ILE A 90 -11.44 -2.95 -27.59
CA ILE A 90 -10.14 -3.50 -27.98
C ILE A 90 -9.02 -2.95 -27.07
N GLY A 91 -9.09 -1.67 -26.71
CA GLY A 91 -8.10 -1.05 -25.82
C GLY A 91 -8.11 -1.65 -24.42
N LEU A 92 -9.29 -1.90 -23.86
CA LEU A 92 -9.45 -2.51 -22.53
C LEU A 92 -8.92 -3.96 -22.54
N ASP A 93 -9.33 -4.78 -23.51
CA ASP A 93 -8.89 -6.15 -23.66
C ASP A 93 -7.38 -6.27 -23.87
N CYS A 94 -6.82 -5.42 -24.75
CA CYS A 94 -5.37 -5.37 -24.97
C CYS A 94 -4.63 -4.98 -23.69
N GLY A 95 -5.13 -4.00 -22.97
CA GLY A 95 -4.54 -3.58 -21.69
C GLY A 95 -4.55 -4.72 -20.67
N THR A 96 -5.68 -5.41 -20.54
CA THR A 96 -5.84 -6.58 -19.66
C THR A 96 -4.88 -7.70 -20.05
N ALA A 97 -4.79 -8.01 -21.35
CA ALA A 97 -3.88 -9.05 -21.86
C ALA A 97 -2.41 -8.70 -21.63
N ILE A 98 -2.01 -7.43 -21.81
CA ILE A 98 -0.65 -6.96 -21.53
C ILE A 98 -0.35 -7.07 -20.04
N ALA A 99 -1.25 -6.62 -19.17
CA ALA A 99 -1.07 -6.69 -17.72
C ALA A 99 -0.94 -8.15 -17.24
N ALA A 100 -1.78 -9.05 -17.75
CA ALA A 100 -1.71 -10.48 -17.46
C ALA A 100 -0.42 -11.12 -17.99
N GLY A 101 -0.01 -10.81 -19.20
CA GLY A 101 1.24 -11.30 -19.80
C GLY A 101 2.49 -10.83 -19.03
N LEU A 102 2.52 -9.55 -18.63
CA LEU A 102 3.59 -9.02 -17.77
C LEU A 102 3.60 -9.68 -16.40
N THR A 103 2.42 -9.97 -15.84
CA THR A 103 2.32 -10.71 -14.57
C THR A 103 2.95 -12.08 -14.70
N ALA A 104 2.59 -12.85 -15.72
CA ALA A 104 3.16 -14.18 -15.98
C ALA A 104 4.68 -14.12 -16.17
N TYR A 105 5.18 -13.17 -16.94
CA TYR A 105 6.61 -12.97 -17.15
C TYR A 105 7.35 -12.64 -15.85
N LEU A 106 6.84 -11.69 -15.06
CA LEU A 106 7.47 -11.27 -13.81
C LEU A 106 7.42 -12.37 -12.74
N LEU A 107 6.34 -13.16 -12.68
CA LEU A 107 6.26 -14.35 -11.83
C LEU A 107 7.33 -15.39 -12.21
N HIS A 108 7.50 -15.64 -13.52
CA HIS A 108 8.56 -16.53 -14.01
C HIS A 108 9.95 -16.04 -13.59
N LYS A 109 10.19 -14.72 -13.64
CA LYS A 109 11.44 -14.08 -13.18
C LYS A 109 11.53 -13.93 -11.66
N ARG A 110 10.55 -14.41 -10.88
CA ARG A 110 10.46 -14.25 -9.42
C ARG A 110 10.63 -12.78 -8.97
N ASN A 111 10.10 -11.87 -9.75
CA ASN A 111 10.19 -10.42 -9.49
C ASN A 111 8.94 -9.96 -8.75
N ARG A 112 9.11 -9.31 -7.59
CA ARG A 112 8.02 -8.78 -6.77
C ARG A 112 7.11 -7.77 -7.49
N HIS A 113 7.59 -7.13 -8.56
CA HIS A 113 6.76 -6.23 -9.35
C HIS A 113 5.59 -6.95 -10.06
N ALA A 114 5.58 -8.28 -10.07
CA ALA A 114 4.41 -9.07 -10.44
C ALA A 114 3.15 -8.69 -9.65
N ALA A 115 3.31 -8.21 -8.41
CA ALA A 115 2.19 -7.72 -7.61
C ALA A 115 1.48 -6.52 -8.26
N LEU A 116 2.23 -5.58 -8.85
CA LEU A 116 1.68 -4.39 -9.49
C LEU A 116 0.91 -4.73 -10.76
N THR A 117 1.49 -5.60 -11.61
CA THR A 117 0.85 -6.00 -12.86
C THR A 117 -0.34 -6.92 -12.62
N ALA A 118 -0.29 -7.79 -11.61
CA ALA A 118 -1.42 -8.61 -11.19
C ALA A 118 -2.58 -7.74 -10.64
N MET A 119 -2.27 -6.71 -9.84
CA MET A 119 -3.27 -5.76 -9.36
C MET A 119 -3.92 -5.01 -10.53
N ALA A 120 -3.12 -4.55 -11.50
CA ALA A 120 -3.63 -3.89 -12.70
C ALA A 120 -4.55 -4.82 -13.51
N ALA A 121 -4.12 -6.06 -13.79
CA ALA A 121 -4.93 -7.05 -14.51
C ALA A 121 -6.26 -7.33 -13.79
N GLY A 122 -6.23 -7.56 -12.47
CA GLY A 122 -7.43 -7.80 -11.67
C GLY A 122 -8.40 -6.61 -11.68
N THR A 123 -7.87 -5.38 -11.59
CA THR A 123 -8.70 -4.17 -11.64
C THR A 123 -9.34 -3.98 -13.02
N MET A 124 -8.60 -4.26 -14.10
CA MET A 124 -9.13 -4.17 -15.47
C MET A 124 -10.21 -5.21 -15.72
N LEU A 125 -10.06 -6.44 -15.22
CA LEU A 125 -11.09 -7.49 -15.31
C LEU A 125 -12.37 -7.11 -14.55
N VAL A 126 -12.26 -6.47 -13.40
CA VAL A 126 -13.45 -5.96 -12.69
C VAL A 126 -14.13 -4.83 -13.45
N ALA A 127 -13.35 -3.95 -14.07
CA ALA A 127 -13.89 -2.87 -14.90
C ALA A 127 -14.57 -3.43 -16.14
N ASP A 128 -13.99 -4.45 -16.78
CA ASP A 128 -14.52 -5.16 -17.94
C ASP A 128 -15.89 -5.78 -17.59
N ALA A 129 -15.97 -6.60 -16.55
CA ALA A 129 -17.22 -7.17 -16.03
C ALA A 129 -18.30 -6.11 -15.80
N TRP A 130 -17.91 -4.96 -15.23
CA TRP A 130 -18.83 -3.86 -15.00
C TRP A 130 -19.34 -3.25 -16.31
N PHE A 131 -18.46 -2.97 -17.25
CA PHE A 131 -18.83 -2.40 -18.53
C PHE A 131 -19.68 -3.38 -19.34
N ASP A 132 -19.30 -4.63 -19.43
CA ASP A 132 -20.05 -5.66 -20.14
C ASP A 132 -21.49 -5.75 -19.65
N VAL A 133 -21.68 -5.92 -18.37
CA VAL A 133 -23.03 -6.04 -17.78
C VAL A 133 -23.83 -4.75 -17.91
N SER A 134 -23.19 -3.58 -17.78
CA SER A 134 -23.88 -2.28 -17.78
C SER A 134 -24.25 -1.81 -19.19
N THR A 135 -23.50 -2.25 -20.23
CA THR A 135 -23.72 -1.80 -21.62
C THR A 135 -24.47 -2.85 -22.48
N ALA A 136 -24.58 -4.08 -22.01
CA ALA A 136 -25.29 -5.14 -22.72
C ALA A 136 -26.76 -4.82 -22.95
N ALA A 137 -27.24 -5.08 -24.17
CA ALA A 137 -28.64 -4.96 -24.51
C ALA A 137 -29.51 -5.95 -23.71
N ALA A 138 -30.75 -5.57 -23.49
CA ALA A 138 -31.68 -6.46 -22.76
C ALA A 138 -31.91 -7.77 -23.54
N GLY A 139 -32.01 -8.89 -22.82
CA GLY A 139 -32.25 -10.21 -23.40
C GLY A 139 -31.00 -11.09 -23.39
N PHE A 140 -30.73 -11.75 -24.52
CA PHE A 140 -29.64 -12.74 -24.64
C PHE A 140 -28.26 -12.14 -24.35
N ASP A 141 -27.96 -10.94 -24.87
CA ASP A 141 -26.67 -10.27 -24.68
C ASP A 141 -26.39 -10.03 -23.20
N ARG A 142 -27.38 -9.57 -22.44
CA ARG A 142 -27.23 -9.34 -21.00
C ARG A 142 -27.01 -10.64 -20.23
N THR A 143 -27.67 -11.73 -20.65
CA THR A 143 -27.46 -13.04 -20.03
C THR A 143 -26.06 -13.56 -20.31
N LEU A 144 -25.57 -13.37 -21.53
CA LEU A 144 -24.19 -13.72 -21.91
C LEU A 144 -23.17 -12.94 -21.12
N SER A 145 -23.28 -11.61 -21.07
CA SER A 145 -22.37 -10.76 -20.31
C SER A 145 -22.35 -11.09 -18.81
N LEU A 146 -23.51 -11.35 -18.22
CA LEU A 146 -23.58 -11.81 -16.81
C LEU A 146 -22.89 -13.16 -16.61
N THR A 147 -23.01 -14.06 -17.56
CA THR A 147 -22.37 -15.38 -17.50
C THR A 147 -20.85 -15.25 -17.60
N GLU A 148 -20.36 -14.45 -18.54
CA GLU A 148 -18.93 -14.16 -18.71
C GLU A 148 -18.34 -13.45 -17.48
N ALA A 149 -19.00 -12.42 -16.98
CA ALA A 149 -18.59 -11.72 -15.78
C ALA A 149 -18.46 -12.67 -14.57
N LEU A 150 -19.48 -13.51 -14.31
CA LEU A 150 -19.51 -14.38 -13.15
C LEU A 150 -18.60 -15.61 -13.25
N LEU A 151 -18.43 -16.17 -14.45
CA LEU A 151 -17.70 -17.43 -14.63
C LEU A 151 -16.24 -17.22 -15.07
N LEU A 152 -15.90 -16.10 -15.68
CA LEU A 152 -14.56 -15.85 -16.22
C LEU A 152 -13.92 -14.63 -15.56
N GLU A 153 -14.48 -13.43 -15.72
CA GLU A 153 -13.81 -12.18 -15.38
C GLU A 153 -13.61 -12.02 -13.88
N LEU A 154 -14.67 -12.15 -13.07
CA LEU A 154 -14.57 -12.01 -11.62
C LEU A 154 -13.72 -13.11 -10.96
N PRO A 155 -13.82 -14.41 -11.33
CA PRO A 155 -12.90 -15.42 -10.81
C PRO A 155 -11.43 -15.15 -11.19
N LEU A 156 -11.16 -14.71 -12.43
CA LEU A 156 -9.82 -14.34 -12.85
C LEU A 156 -9.31 -13.10 -12.13
N ALA A 157 -10.16 -12.11 -11.90
CA ALA A 157 -9.83 -10.93 -11.09
C ALA A 157 -9.46 -11.32 -9.66
N VAL A 158 -10.24 -12.20 -9.02
CA VAL A 158 -9.91 -12.73 -7.68
C VAL A 158 -8.57 -13.45 -7.68
N CYS A 159 -8.30 -14.30 -8.68
CA CYS A 159 -7.00 -14.95 -8.82
C CYS A 159 -5.86 -13.94 -8.94
N ALA A 160 -6.02 -12.90 -9.75
CA ALA A 160 -5.03 -11.84 -9.93
C ALA A 160 -4.77 -11.10 -8.61
N PHE A 161 -5.80 -10.75 -7.85
CA PHE A 161 -5.66 -10.11 -6.53
C PHE A 161 -4.99 -11.02 -5.50
N VAL A 162 -5.29 -12.32 -5.51
CA VAL A 162 -4.61 -13.30 -4.65
C VAL A 162 -3.12 -13.39 -5.00
N VAL A 163 -2.76 -13.39 -6.28
CA VAL A 163 -1.37 -13.36 -6.74
C VAL A 163 -0.69 -12.07 -6.26
N ALA A 164 -1.31 -10.91 -6.47
CA ALA A 164 -0.80 -9.62 -6.02
C ALA A 164 -0.55 -9.61 -4.51
N ALA A 165 -1.51 -10.08 -3.71
CA ALA A 165 -1.39 -10.15 -2.25
C ALA A 165 -0.28 -11.10 -1.77
N ARG A 166 -0.05 -12.21 -2.49
CA ARG A 166 1.04 -13.15 -2.17
C ARG A 166 2.42 -12.57 -2.50
N GLU A 167 2.55 -11.90 -3.64
CA GLU A 167 3.82 -11.29 -4.04
C GLU A 167 4.20 -10.07 -3.17
N LEU A 168 3.23 -9.35 -2.62
CA LEU A 168 3.48 -8.26 -1.66
C LEU A 168 4.01 -8.75 -0.30
N LYS A 169 3.75 -10.01 0.05
CA LYS A 169 4.20 -10.63 1.33
C LYS A 169 5.59 -11.30 1.22
N ARG A 170 6.14 -11.43 0.01
CA ARG A 170 7.48 -11.94 -0.24
C ARG A 170 8.55 -10.87 -0.06
#